data_db24589a11cee208e6e86a93c3559bf9
#
_entry.id   db24589a11cee208e6e86a93c3559bf9
#
_cell.length_a   1.000
_cell.length_b   1.000
_cell.length_c   1.000
_cell.angle_alpha   90.00
_cell.angle_beta   90.00
_cell.angle_gamma   90.00
#
_symmetry.space_group_name_H-M   'P 1'
#
loop_
_entity.id
_entity.type
_entity.pdbx_description
1 polymer ?
#
loop_
_entity_poly.entity_id
_entity_poly.type
_entity_poly.pdbx_seq_one_letter_code
_entity_poly.pdbx_strand_id
1 'polypeptide(L)'
;FHLRVQRRVGGGEFLDDRNMVGQVHAVMVRSPHAHARIVSIDDSAARALPGVHAVIHHGNVPRIKYASGGQSYPNPKPHDQVSFDDKVRHVGDRVAAVAAETVEIAQEACSLIEVAYEVLPAVFDEVDAISGTAPVIHDEDDTIDIADASRNLVHHMTAERGDVEAALASADHCYEQTFRVHQVQQCPIEPHISVAWLDGDERLVVRTATQVPFHTRRMLAPLIGMDIKDVRVIKP
;
A
#
# COMPACT_ATOMS: atom_id res chain seq x y z
N PHE A 1 21.15 19.66 -2.21
CA PHE A 1 22.61 19.48 -2.37
C PHE A 1 23.28 19.27 -1.00
N HIS A 2 22.93 20.07 -0.01
CA HIS A 2 23.48 19.98 1.35
C HIS A 2 23.14 18.63 2.03
N LEU A 3 21.92 18.16 1.91
CA LEU A 3 21.49 16.84 2.42
C LEU A 3 22.24 15.66 1.78
N ARG A 4 22.60 15.74 0.49
CA ARG A 4 23.43 14.72 -0.17
C ARG A 4 24.85 14.65 0.38
N VAL A 5 25.42 15.78 0.76
CA VAL A 5 26.76 15.84 1.36
C VAL A 5 26.73 15.30 2.79
N GLN A 6 25.74 15.68 3.58
CA GLN A 6 25.56 15.16 4.95
C GLN A 6 25.37 13.65 4.98
N ARG A 7 24.53 13.09 4.09
CA ARG A 7 24.33 11.63 3.98
C ARG A 7 25.61 10.89 3.61
N ARG A 8 26.47 11.47 2.76
CA ARG A 8 27.77 10.86 2.39
C ARG A 8 28.79 10.80 3.53
N VAL A 9 28.67 11.66 4.51
CA VAL A 9 29.59 11.73 5.67
C VAL A 9 28.96 11.26 6.97
N GLY A 10 27.80 10.53 6.89
CA GLY A 10 27.12 10.01 8.07
C GLY A 10 26.30 11.02 8.86
N GLY A 11 26.12 12.24 8.36
CA GLY A 11 25.31 13.30 8.97
C GLY A 11 23.90 13.45 8.35
N GLY A 12 23.41 12.45 7.64
CA GLY A 12 22.06 12.44 7.05
C GLY A 12 21.01 12.25 8.12
N GLU A 13 19.96 13.06 8.06
CA GLU A 13 18.79 12.96 8.93
C GLU A 13 17.70 12.15 8.20
N PHE A 14 17.25 11.05 8.81
CA PHE A 14 16.13 10.25 8.34
C PHE A 14 14.82 10.79 8.94
N LEU A 15 13.69 10.39 8.35
CA LEU A 15 12.38 10.82 8.87
C LEU A 15 12.13 10.33 10.30
N ASP A 16 12.65 9.15 10.64
CA ASP A 16 12.55 8.57 11.99
C ASP A 16 13.32 9.36 13.06
N ASP A 17 14.30 10.15 12.66
CA ASP A 17 15.05 11.03 13.56
C ASP A 17 14.27 12.31 13.96
N ARG A 18 13.10 12.54 13.32
CA ARG A 18 12.32 13.75 13.55
C ARG A 18 11.25 13.55 14.60
N ASN A 19 11.42 14.27 15.69
CA ASN A 19 10.45 14.33 16.78
C ASN A 19 9.82 15.73 16.86
N MET A 20 8.50 15.77 16.98
CA MET A 20 7.71 17.00 17.13
C MET A 20 7.02 17.00 18.47
N VAL A 21 6.87 18.20 19.07
CA VAL A 21 6.11 18.32 20.33
C VAL A 21 4.66 17.89 20.10
N GLY A 22 4.15 16.99 20.96
CA GLY A 22 2.81 16.42 20.83
C GLY A 22 2.66 15.37 19.74
N GLN A 23 3.76 14.87 19.21
CA GLN A 23 3.75 13.78 18.21
C GLN A 23 3.17 12.50 18.82
N VAL A 24 2.33 11.82 18.06
CA VAL A 24 1.92 10.44 18.31
C VAL A 24 2.61 9.49 17.37
N HIS A 25 2.77 8.25 17.79
CA HIS A 25 3.42 7.20 17.03
C HIS A 25 2.38 6.18 16.54
N ALA A 26 2.41 5.87 15.26
CA ALA A 26 1.49 4.93 14.65
C ALA A 26 2.17 3.59 14.33
N VAL A 27 1.56 2.49 14.77
CA VAL A 27 2.01 1.12 14.51
C VAL A 27 0.89 0.34 13.83
N MET A 28 1.26 -0.52 12.86
CA MET A 28 0.32 -1.32 12.08
C MET A 28 0.19 -2.74 12.65
N VAL A 29 -1.05 -3.21 12.78
CA VAL A 29 -1.38 -4.64 12.87
C VAL A 29 -1.40 -5.21 11.46
N ARG A 30 -0.65 -6.28 11.25
CA ARG A 30 -0.47 -6.92 9.96
C ARG A 30 -1.01 -8.34 9.94
N SER A 31 -1.56 -8.75 8.78
CA SER A 31 -2.10 -10.10 8.61
C SER A 31 -1.00 -11.16 8.68
N PRO A 32 -1.20 -12.25 9.44
CA PRO A 32 -0.38 -13.44 9.37
C PRO A 32 -0.78 -14.37 8.21
N HIS A 33 -1.94 -14.11 7.56
CA HIS A 33 -2.50 -14.96 6.51
C HIS A 33 -2.25 -14.39 5.13
N ALA A 34 -2.03 -15.29 4.17
CA ALA A 34 -1.84 -14.94 2.76
C ALA A 34 -3.14 -14.52 2.07
N HIS A 35 -4.28 -15.10 2.49
CA HIS A 35 -5.61 -14.75 2.01
C HIS A 35 -6.63 -15.13 3.09
N ALA A 36 -7.40 -14.15 3.57
CA ALA A 36 -8.42 -14.37 4.58
C ALA A 36 -9.45 -13.23 4.59
N ARG A 37 -10.68 -13.52 5.01
CA ARG A 37 -11.66 -12.51 5.41
C ARG A 37 -11.46 -12.18 6.88
N ILE A 38 -11.62 -10.92 7.23
CA ILE A 38 -11.67 -10.46 8.62
C ILE A 38 -13.14 -10.56 9.05
N VAL A 39 -13.44 -11.54 9.91
CA VAL A 39 -14.79 -11.77 10.42
C VAL A 39 -15.16 -10.74 11.48
N SER A 40 -14.22 -10.43 12.36
CA SER A 40 -14.39 -9.41 13.40
C SER A 40 -13.05 -8.88 13.88
N ILE A 41 -13.08 -7.65 14.38
CA ILE A 41 -11.96 -7.01 15.09
C ILE A 41 -12.53 -6.53 16.44
N ASP A 42 -11.93 -6.97 17.54
CA ASP A 42 -12.15 -6.40 18.87
C ASP A 42 -10.95 -5.56 19.26
N ASP A 43 -11.12 -4.25 19.25
CA ASP A 43 -10.11 -3.26 19.60
C ASP A 43 -10.37 -2.60 20.96
N SER A 44 -11.34 -3.12 21.75
CA SER A 44 -11.79 -2.53 23.01
C SER A 44 -10.67 -2.42 24.05
N ALA A 45 -9.87 -3.46 24.20
CA ALA A 45 -8.74 -3.50 25.14
C ALA A 45 -7.64 -2.52 24.70
N ALA A 46 -7.35 -2.45 23.40
CA ALA A 46 -6.38 -1.51 22.84
C ALA A 46 -6.79 -0.05 23.06
N ARG A 47 -8.07 0.27 22.83
CA ARG A 47 -8.61 1.63 23.08
C ARG A 47 -8.61 2.03 24.55
N ALA A 48 -8.73 1.06 25.46
CA ALA A 48 -8.72 1.31 26.89
C ALA A 48 -7.32 1.54 27.47
N LEU A 49 -6.26 1.21 26.72
CA LEU A 49 -4.89 1.37 27.20
C LEU A 49 -4.52 2.86 27.31
N PRO A 50 -4.05 3.32 28.49
CA PRO A 50 -3.64 4.71 28.67
C PRO A 50 -2.55 5.12 27.65
N GLY A 51 -2.68 6.32 27.07
CA GLY A 51 -1.76 6.83 26.06
C GLY A 51 -2.12 6.44 24.62
N VAL A 52 -3.15 5.63 24.39
CA VAL A 52 -3.70 5.38 23.06
C VAL A 52 -4.66 6.49 22.67
N HIS A 53 -4.45 7.09 21.51
CA HIS A 53 -5.27 8.17 20.98
C HIS A 53 -6.26 7.71 19.91
N ALA A 54 -5.88 6.73 19.08
CA ALA A 54 -6.76 6.23 18.02
C ALA A 54 -6.43 4.77 17.66
N VAL A 55 -7.47 4.02 17.33
CA VAL A 55 -7.38 2.73 16.63
C VAL A 55 -8.23 2.81 15.37
N ILE A 56 -7.63 2.54 14.21
CA ILE A 56 -8.32 2.57 12.93
C ILE A 56 -8.23 1.22 12.22
N HIS A 57 -9.32 0.83 11.57
CA HIS A 57 -9.46 -0.40 10.79
C HIS A 57 -10.64 -0.26 9.82
N HIS A 58 -10.92 -1.26 8.98
CA HIS A 58 -11.96 -1.21 7.95
C HIS A 58 -13.36 -0.80 8.47
N GLY A 59 -13.68 -1.11 9.72
CA GLY A 59 -14.99 -0.81 10.34
C GLY A 59 -15.19 0.65 10.75
N ASN A 60 -14.14 1.48 10.78
CA ASN A 60 -14.22 2.87 11.26
C ASN A 60 -13.51 3.91 10.37
N VAL A 61 -13.06 3.52 9.18
CA VAL A 61 -12.53 4.43 8.16
C VAL A 61 -13.34 4.30 6.86
N PRO A 62 -13.42 5.36 6.05
CA PRO A 62 -14.10 5.28 4.75
C PRO A 62 -13.45 4.24 3.82
N ARG A 63 -14.28 3.46 3.13
CA ARG A 63 -13.85 2.56 2.07
C ARG A 63 -13.74 3.32 0.75
N ILE A 64 -12.55 3.80 0.42
CA ILE A 64 -12.29 4.56 -0.81
C ILE A 64 -11.25 3.81 -1.62
N LYS A 65 -11.60 3.40 -2.84
CA LYS A 65 -10.72 2.68 -3.76
C LYS A 65 -9.67 3.59 -4.38
N TYR A 66 -8.46 3.08 -4.48
CA TYR A 66 -7.34 3.74 -5.14
C TYR A 66 -6.41 2.72 -5.82
N ALA A 67 -5.49 3.23 -6.63
CA ALA A 67 -4.38 2.48 -7.18
C ALA A 67 -3.06 2.99 -6.60
N SER A 68 -2.15 2.10 -6.24
CA SER A 68 -0.81 2.48 -5.77
C SER A 68 0.20 2.62 -6.91
N GLY A 69 -0.10 2.10 -8.09
CA GLY A 69 0.79 2.10 -9.25
C GLY A 69 0.65 3.33 -10.14
N GLY A 70 1.75 3.62 -10.88
CA GLY A 70 1.79 4.65 -11.91
C GLY A 70 1.85 6.08 -11.40
N GLN A 71 2.20 7.00 -12.30
CA GLN A 71 2.43 8.42 -11.98
C GLN A 71 1.62 9.36 -12.89
N SER A 72 0.81 8.82 -13.79
CA SER A 72 0.04 9.60 -14.76
C SER A 72 -1.11 10.37 -14.12
N TYR A 73 -1.66 11.32 -14.87
CA TYR A 73 -2.92 11.98 -14.54
C TYR A 73 -3.93 11.71 -15.68
N PRO A 74 -5.18 11.36 -15.38
CA PRO A 74 -5.72 11.03 -14.04
C PRO A 74 -4.98 9.85 -13.38
N ASN A 75 -5.28 9.58 -12.09
CA ASN A 75 -4.68 8.44 -11.39
C ASN A 75 -4.89 7.14 -12.20
N PRO A 76 -3.83 6.34 -12.38
CA PRO A 76 -3.93 5.13 -13.20
C PRO A 76 -4.89 4.13 -12.57
N LYS A 77 -5.43 3.27 -13.43
CA LYS A 77 -6.32 2.17 -13.05
C LYS A 77 -5.56 0.85 -13.19
N PRO A 78 -6.04 -0.25 -12.59
CA PRO A 78 -7.29 -0.36 -11.84
C PRO A 78 -7.20 0.24 -10.44
N HIS A 79 -8.37 0.60 -9.84
CA HIS A 79 -8.47 0.93 -8.43
C HIS A 79 -8.91 -0.31 -7.66
N ASP A 80 -7.95 -1.04 -7.13
CA ASP A 80 -8.08 -2.35 -6.50
C ASP A 80 -7.72 -2.36 -5.02
N GLN A 81 -7.30 -1.21 -4.47
CA GLN A 81 -6.86 -1.10 -3.08
C GLN A 81 -7.74 -0.14 -2.27
N VAL A 82 -7.80 -0.37 -0.98
CA VAL A 82 -8.35 0.52 0.05
C VAL A 82 -7.35 0.67 1.19
N SER A 83 -7.52 1.67 2.06
CA SER A 83 -6.61 1.89 3.19
C SER A 83 -6.59 0.72 4.17
N PHE A 84 -7.78 0.23 4.54
CA PHE A 84 -8.02 -0.98 5.32
C PHE A 84 -9.20 -1.73 4.71
N ASP A 85 -9.05 -3.03 4.53
CA ASP A 85 -10.07 -3.88 3.95
C ASP A 85 -10.56 -4.93 4.96
N ASP A 86 -11.75 -5.47 4.72
CA ASP A 86 -12.29 -6.64 5.44
C ASP A 86 -11.73 -7.96 4.89
N LYS A 87 -10.89 -7.91 3.85
CA LYS A 87 -10.19 -9.05 3.26
C LYS A 87 -8.70 -8.74 3.09
N VAL A 88 -7.86 -9.63 3.59
CA VAL A 88 -6.41 -9.57 3.41
C VAL A 88 -6.00 -10.47 2.25
N ARG A 89 -5.04 -10.01 1.43
CA ARG A 89 -4.65 -10.65 0.16
C ARG A 89 -3.19 -11.06 0.11
N HIS A 90 -2.42 -10.74 1.15
CA HIS A 90 -1.04 -11.22 1.31
C HIS A 90 -0.61 -11.21 2.78
N VAL A 91 0.42 -11.98 3.12
CA VAL A 91 1.05 -11.91 4.45
C VAL A 91 1.61 -10.51 4.66
N GLY A 92 1.30 -9.90 5.80
CA GLY A 92 1.70 -8.54 6.11
C GLY A 92 0.74 -7.46 5.59
N ASP A 93 -0.42 -7.82 5.02
CA ASP A 93 -1.45 -6.87 4.65
C ASP A 93 -1.97 -6.09 5.87
N ARG A 94 -2.49 -4.89 5.66
CA ARG A 94 -2.92 -3.95 6.71
C ARG A 94 -4.26 -4.37 7.29
N VAL A 95 -4.31 -4.57 8.60
CA VAL A 95 -5.51 -4.98 9.33
C VAL A 95 -6.05 -3.84 10.18
N ALA A 96 -5.18 -3.23 10.97
CA ALA A 96 -5.49 -2.07 11.80
C ALA A 96 -4.25 -1.20 12.00
N ALA A 97 -4.44 0.01 12.53
CA ALA A 97 -3.34 0.85 13.00
C ALA A 97 -3.71 1.48 14.34
N VAL A 98 -2.73 1.59 15.22
CA VAL A 98 -2.85 2.25 16.52
C VAL A 98 -1.96 3.48 16.55
N ALA A 99 -2.50 4.62 16.99
CA ALA A 99 -1.74 5.83 17.29
C ALA A 99 -1.70 6.05 18.79
N ALA A 100 -0.50 6.19 19.35
CA ALA A 100 -0.28 6.35 20.80
C ALA A 100 0.85 7.34 21.10
N GLU A 101 1.00 7.73 22.36
CA GLU A 101 2.01 8.69 22.84
C GLU A 101 3.44 8.20 22.61
N THR A 102 3.68 6.88 22.68
CA THR A 102 4.98 6.26 22.40
C THR A 102 4.83 5.04 21.49
N VAL A 103 5.94 4.63 20.89
CA VAL A 103 6.00 3.42 20.05
C VAL A 103 5.67 2.17 20.87
N GLU A 104 6.16 2.10 22.10
CA GLU A 104 5.96 0.96 23.00
C GLU A 104 4.47 0.79 23.34
N ILE A 105 3.78 1.89 23.69
CA ILE A 105 2.33 1.88 23.94
C ILE A 105 1.57 1.46 22.67
N ALA A 106 1.95 1.98 21.51
CA ALA A 106 1.32 1.60 20.26
C ALA A 106 1.52 0.11 19.92
N GLN A 107 2.71 -0.43 20.18
CA GLN A 107 3.01 -1.86 20.00
C GLN A 107 2.23 -2.75 20.98
N GLU A 108 2.18 -2.36 22.24
CA GLU A 108 1.38 -3.05 23.25
C GLU A 108 -0.10 -3.06 22.86
N ALA A 109 -0.65 -1.91 22.50
CA ALA A 109 -2.04 -1.80 22.04
C ALA A 109 -2.31 -2.66 20.80
N CYS A 110 -1.39 -2.72 19.83
CA CYS A 110 -1.51 -3.61 18.69
C CYS A 110 -1.64 -5.09 19.11
N SER A 111 -0.93 -5.51 20.15
CA SER A 111 -0.98 -6.90 20.67
C SER A 111 -2.29 -7.23 21.40
N LEU A 112 -3.05 -6.21 21.81
CA LEU A 112 -4.35 -6.35 22.47
C LEU A 112 -5.53 -6.39 21.50
N ILE A 113 -5.30 -6.15 20.21
CA ILE A 113 -6.34 -6.23 19.18
C ILE A 113 -6.57 -7.69 18.82
N GLU A 114 -7.78 -8.17 19.05
CA GLU A 114 -8.19 -9.53 18.67
C GLU A 114 -8.85 -9.51 17.29
N VAL A 115 -8.34 -10.35 16.38
CA VAL A 115 -8.85 -10.45 15.00
C VAL A 115 -9.26 -11.88 14.71
N ALA A 116 -10.53 -12.08 14.37
CA ALA A 116 -11.03 -13.37 13.90
C ALA A 116 -10.94 -13.41 12.36
N TYR A 117 -10.31 -14.45 11.84
CA TYR A 117 -10.13 -14.68 10.41
C TYR A 117 -10.86 -15.91 9.91
N GLU A 118 -11.45 -15.82 8.73
CA GLU A 118 -11.81 -16.94 7.88
C GLU A 118 -10.70 -17.09 6.83
N VAL A 119 -9.86 -18.12 6.98
CA VAL A 119 -8.73 -18.35 6.06
C VAL A 119 -9.26 -18.87 4.72
N LEU A 120 -8.85 -18.22 3.64
CA LEU A 120 -9.22 -18.54 2.27
C LEU A 120 -8.06 -19.20 1.52
N PRO A 121 -8.34 -19.97 0.45
CA PRO A 121 -7.29 -20.47 -0.42
C PRO A 121 -6.47 -19.31 -1.01
N ALA A 122 -5.13 -19.44 -0.97
CA ALA A 122 -4.20 -18.44 -1.48
C ALA A 122 -3.60 -18.86 -2.82
N VAL A 123 -3.21 -17.90 -3.65
CA VAL A 123 -2.58 -18.12 -4.95
C VAL A 123 -1.16 -17.56 -4.89
N PHE A 124 -0.17 -18.37 -5.27
CA PHE A 124 1.25 -18.02 -5.18
C PHE A 124 1.98 -18.04 -6.53
N ASP A 125 1.39 -18.65 -7.56
CA ASP A 125 1.95 -18.74 -8.91
C ASP A 125 1.11 -17.93 -9.89
N GLU A 126 1.75 -17.09 -10.68
CA GLU A 126 1.09 -16.20 -11.64
C GLU A 126 0.43 -16.96 -12.81
N VAL A 127 0.97 -18.11 -13.19
CA VAL A 127 0.39 -18.96 -14.26
C VAL A 127 -0.87 -19.64 -13.75
N ASP A 128 -0.83 -20.13 -12.50
CA ASP A 128 -2.01 -20.69 -11.86
C ASP A 128 -3.09 -19.61 -11.68
N ALA A 129 -2.69 -18.39 -11.27
CA ALA A 129 -3.60 -17.27 -11.06
C ALA A 129 -4.46 -16.97 -12.28
N ILE A 130 -3.88 -16.93 -13.48
CA ILE A 130 -4.59 -16.58 -14.72
C ILE A 130 -5.27 -17.77 -15.39
N SER A 131 -5.15 -18.99 -14.85
CA SER A 131 -5.70 -20.23 -15.43
C SER A 131 -7.24 -20.22 -15.51
N GLY A 132 -7.91 -19.42 -14.67
CA GLY A 132 -9.36 -19.40 -14.50
C GLY A 132 -9.89 -20.51 -13.56
N THR A 133 -8.99 -21.29 -12.95
CA THR A 133 -9.33 -22.32 -11.94
C THR A 133 -8.84 -21.96 -10.54
N ALA A 134 -7.97 -20.96 -10.43
CA ALA A 134 -7.49 -20.44 -9.15
C ALA A 134 -8.60 -19.67 -8.41
N PRO A 135 -8.54 -19.58 -7.08
CA PRO A 135 -9.43 -18.73 -6.30
C PRO A 135 -9.36 -17.26 -6.77
N VAL A 136 -10.52 -16.61 -6.88
CA VAL A 136 -10.61 -15.20 -7.23
C VAL A 136 -10.15 -14.34 -6.05
N ILE A 137 -9.16 -13.47 -6.29
CA ILE A 137 -8.56 -12.62 -5.26
C ILE A 137 -9.40 -11.35 -5.06
N HIS A 138 -9.84 -10.73 -6.15
CA HIS A 138 -10.70 -9.55 -6.16
C HIS A 138 -12.12 -9.94 -6.57
N ASP A 139 -12.93 -10.35 -5.59
CA ASP A 139 -14.34 -10.75 -5.73
C ASP A 139 -15.31 -9.67 -5.26
N GLU A 140 -14.81 -8.51 -4.84
CA GLU A 140 -15.60 -7.37 -4.43
C GLU A 140 -16.18 -6.59 -5.63
N ASP A 141 -17.40 -6.08 -5.49
CA ASP A 141 -18.14 -5.38 -6.56
C ASP A 141 -17.67 -3.94 -6.79
N ASP A 142 -16.85 -3.38 -5.89
CA ASP A 142 -16.43 -1.97 -5.92
C ASP A 142 -15.06 -1.72 -6.58
N THR A 143 -14.45 -2.73 -7.19
CA THR A 143 -13.23 -2.55 -7.99
C THR A 143 -13.50 -1.78 -9.28
N ILE A 144 -12.54 -0.97 -9.71
CA ILE A 144 -12.66 -0.14 -10.91
C ILE A 144 -11.61 -0.58 -11.93
N ASP A 145 -12.09 -1.02 -13.10
CA ASP A 145 -11.27 -1.37 -14.28
C ASP A 145 -10.20 -2.45 -14.03
N ILE A 146 -10.52 -3.50 -13.28
CA ILE A 146 -9.78 -4.77 -13.35
C ILE A 146 -10.11 -5.43 -14.69
N ALA A 147 -9.09 -5.85 -15.44
CA ALA A 147 -9.25 -6.36 -16.81
C ALA A 147 -10.08 -7.64 -16.86
N ASP A 148 -9.82 -8.60 -15.97
CA ASP A 148 -10.60 -9.83 -15.80
C ASP A 148 -10.40 -10.38 -14.39
N ALA A 149 -11.31 -10.02 -13.47
CA ALA A 149 -11.23 -10.43 -12.07
C ALA A 149 -11.39 -11.96 -11.92
N SER A 150 -12.18 -12.62 -12.78
CA SER A 150 -12.39 -14.07 -12.72
C SER A 150 -11.13 -14.89 -12.99
N ARG A 151 -10.16 -14.30 -13.67
CA ARG A 151 -8.84 -14.86 -13.96
C ARG A 151 -7.72 -14.18 -13.22
N ASN A 152 -8.01 -13.39 -12.20
CA ASN A 152 -7.02 -12.58 -11.46
C ASN A 152 -6.14 -11.69 -12.35
N LEU A 153 -6.63 -11.30 -13.53
CA LEU A 153 -5.94 -10.47 -14.48
C LEU A 153 -6.24 -9.00 -14.20
N VAL A 154 -5.32 -8.33 -13.53
CA VAL A 154 -5.47 -6.95 -13.09
C VAL A 154 -5.40 -5.97 -14.26
N HIS A 155 -4.47 -6.19 -15.18
CA HIS A 155 -4.25 -5.31 -16.34
C HIS A 155 -3.78 -6.11 -17.54
N HIS A 156 -4.22 -5.70 -18.74
CA HIS A 156 -3.76 -6.25 -20.02
C HIS A 156 -3.40 -5.12 -20.96
N MET A 157 -2.21 -5.18 -21.52
CA MET A 157 -1.73 -4.18 -22.46
C MET A 157 -1.18 -4.87 -23.70
N THR A 158 -1.60 -4.40 -24.87
CA THR A 158 -1.08 -4.83 -26.18
C THR A 158 -0.41 -3.66 -26.88
N ALA A 159 0.69 -3.95 -27.54
CA ALA A 159 1.35 -3.00 -28.43
C ALA A 159 1.84 -3.76 -29.67
N GLU A 160 1.49 -3.25 -30.84
CA GLU A 160 1.83 -3.85 -32.12
C GLU A 160 2.55 -2.84 -33.02
N ARG A 161 3.57 -3.29 -33.72
CA ARG A 161 4.27 -2.51 -34.72
C ARG A 161 4.69 -3.40 -35.90
N GLY A 162 4.15 -3.13 -37.09
CA GLY A 162 4.38 -3.95 -38.28
C GLY A 162 3.57 -5.25 -38.27
N ASP A 163 3.94 -6.19 -39.11
CA ASP A 163 3.33 -7.52 -39.19
C ASP A 163 4.28 -8.55 -38.56
N VAL A 164 4.00 -8.91 -37.29
CA VAL A 164 4.85 -9.81 -36.52
C VAL A 164 4.81 -11.23 -37.06
N GLU A 165 3.62 -11.71 -37.48
CA GLU A 165 3.45 -13.06 -38.01
C GLU A 165 4.20 -13.25 -39.32
N ALA A 166 4.10 -12.29 -40.25
CA ALA A 166 4.85 -12.30 -41.51
C ALA A 166 6.37 -12.22 -41.26
N ALA A 167 6.81 -11.43 -40.28
CA ALA A 167 8.23 -11.32 -39.92
C ALA A 167 8.77 -12.64 -39.35
N LEU A 168 8.04 -13.31 -38.47
CA LEU A 168 8.41 -14.63 -37.91
C LEU A 168 8.43 -15.71 -38.99
N ALA A 169 7.44 -15.71 -39.92
CA ALA A 169 7.36 -16.69 -41.00
C ALA A 169 8.49 -16.53 -42.04
N SER A 170 9.04 -15.33 -42.18
CA SER A 170 10.12 -15.03 -43.14
C SER A 170 11.52 -15.01 -42.50
N ALA A 171 11.63 -15.19 -41.19
CA ALA A 171 12.92 -15.21 -40.50
C ALA A 171 13.72 -16.48 -40.78
N ASP A 172 15.02 -16.37 -41.03
CA ASP A 172 15.91 -17.52 -41.22
C ASP A 172 16.00 -18.41 -39.99
N HIS A 173 15.91 -17.80 -38.80
CA HIS A 173 15.97 -18.49 -37.53
C HIS A 173 15.04 -17.82 -36.49
N CYS A 174 14.25 -18.62 -35.75
CA CYS A 174 13.45 -18.19 -34.63
C CYS A 174 13.94 -18.86 -33.36
N TYR A 175 14.05 -18.09 -32.27
CA TYR A 175 14.41 -18.58 -30.94
C TYR A 175 13.34 -18.15 -29.96
N GLU A 176 12.87 -19.11 -29.15
CA GLU A 176 11.94 -18.88 -28.07
C GLU A 176 12.53 -19.44 -26.77
N GLN A 177 12.47 -18.66 -25.71
CA GLN A 177 12.96 -19.09 -24.41
C GLN A 177 12.16 -18.46 -23.28
N THR A 178 11.82 -19.24 -22.26
CA THR A 178 11.17 -18.78 -21.03
C THR A 178 12.21 -18.55 -19.96
N PHE A 179 12.19 -17.37 -19.32
CA PHE A 179 13.04 -17.02 -18.19
C PHE A 179 12.20 -16.90 -16.93
N ARG A 180 12.66 -17.51 -15.82
CA ARG A 180 12.07 -17.35 -14.49
C ARG A 180 13.07 -16.70 -13.54
N VAL A 181 12.61 -15.67 -12.83
CA VAL A 181 13.36 -14.99 -11.79
C VAL A 181 12.51 -14.98 -10.50
N HIS A 182 13.18 -15.02 -9.35
CA HIS A 182 12.48 -14.88 -8.07
C HIS A 182 12.15 -13.42 -7.77
N GLN A 183 11.15 -13.20 -6.90
CA GLN A 183 10.85 -11.88 -6.37
C GLN A 183 11.99 -11.42 -5.45
N VAL A 184 12.30 -10.12 -5.53
CA VAL A 184 13.39 -9.51 -4.75
C VAL A 184 12.85 -8.27 -4.04
N GLN A 185 13.13 -8.17 -2.73
CA GLN A 185 12.92 -6.94 -1.97
C GLN A 185 14.17 -6.05 -2.11
N GLN A 186 13.98 -4.80 -2.53
CA GLN A 186 15.05 -3.83 -2.76
C GLN A 186 15.75 -3.35 -1.48
N CYS A 187 15.18 -3.62 -0.29
CA CYS A 187 15.74 -3.31 1.04
C CYS A 187 16.30 -1.89 1.14
N PRO A 188 15.48 -0.83 0.96
CA PRO A 188 15.96 0.54 1.06
C PRO A 188 16.50 0.82 2.46
N ILE A 189 17.60 1.60 2.53
CA ILE A 189 18.23 1.97 3.82
C ILE A 189 17.26 2.78 4.69
N GLU A 190 16.47 3.69 4.07
CA GLU A 190 15.40 4.40 4.76
C GLU A 190 14.11 3.58 4.67
N PRO A 191 13.57 3.06 5.81
CA PRO A 191 12.28 2.38 5.83
C PRO A 191 11.13 3.30 5.39
N HIS A 192 9.99 2.70 5.03
CA HIS A 192 8.78 3.46 4.71
C HIS A 192 8.20 4.10 5.98
N ILE A 193 8.41 5.40 6.12
CA ILE A 193 7.91 6.20 7.23
C ILE A 193 7.28 7.49 6.71
N SER A 194 6.33 8.02 7.44
CA SER A 194 5.68 9.29 7.16
C SER A 194 5.43 10.05 8.46
N VAL A 195 5.67 11.36 8.44
CA VAL A 195 5.28 12.28 9.50
C VAL A 195 4.26 13.26 8.93
N ALA A 196 3.13 13.42 9.62
CA ALA A 196 2.05 14.29 9.15
C ALA A 196 1.61 15.26 10.27
N TRP A 197 1.28 16.50 9.88
CA TRP A 197 0.78 17.54 10.79
C TRP A 197 -0.08 18.54 10.02
N LEU A 198 -0.89 19.32 10.74
CA LEU A 198 -1.54 20.49 10.18
C LEU A 198 -0.63 21.72 10.34
N ASP A 199 -0.47 22.49 9.27
CA ASP A 199 0.26 23.76 9.34
C ASP A 199 -0.64 24.91 9.86
N GLY A 200 -0.10 26.11 9.95
CA GLY A 200 -0.82 27.28 10.45
C GLY A 200 -2.01 27.74 9.60
N ASP A 201 -2.11 27.24 8.37
CA ASP A 201 -3.23 27.46 7.46
C ASP A 201 -4.20 26.28 7.40
N GLU A 202 -4.12 25.36 8.37
CA GLU A 202 -4.90 24.11 8.48
C GLU A 202 -4.70 23.13 7.32
N ARG A 203 -3.61 23.26 6.55
CA ARG A 203 -3.29 22.31 5.49
C ARG A 203 -2.57 21.09 6.06
N LEU A 204 -2.92 19.91 5.56
CA LEU A 204 -2.20 18.69 5.89
C LEU A 204 -0.82 18.69 5.22
N VAL A 205 0.22 18.70 6.02
CA VAL A 205 1.61 18.50 5.55
C VAL A 205 2.02 17.07 5.85
N VAL A 206 2.45 16.35 4.82
CA VAL A 206 2.96 14.99 4.93
C VAL A 206 4.40 14.97 4.43
N ARG A 207 5.33 14.64 5.32
CA ARG A 207 6.73 14.40 4.96
C ARG A 207 6.97 12.89 4.93
N THR A 208 7.38 12.38 3.78
CA THR A 208 7.47 10.92 3.56
C THR A 208 8.57 10.58 2.56
N ALA A 209 9.20 9.41 2.74
CA ALA A 209 10.15 8.83 1.80
C ALA A 209 9.42 8.38 0.52
N THR A 210 9.19 9.31 -0.39
CA THR A 210 8.55 9.06 -1.70
C THR A 210 9.39 9.58 -2.85
N GLN A 211 9.34 8.93 -4.00
CA GLN A 211 9.92 9.45 -5.24
C GLN A 211 8.97 10.39 -5.99
N VAL A 212 7.67 10.38 -5.64
CA VAL A 212 6.58 10.98 -6.43
C VAL A 212 5.64 11.82 -5.55
N PRO A 213 6.10 12.92 -4.94
CA PRO A 213 5.33 13.69 -3.97
C PRO A 213 4.00 14.23 -4.54
N PHE A 214 3.96 14.63 -5.81
CA PHE A 214 2.73 15.12 -6.44
C PHE A 214 1.70 14.02 -6.66
N HIS A 215 2.15 12.80 -7.00
CA HIS A 215 1.27 11.65 -7.12
C HIS A 215 0.72 11.22 -5.75
N THR A 216 1.60 11.12 -4.74
CA THR A 216 1.21 10.85 -3.34
C THR A 216 0.14 11.82 -2.87
N ARG A 217 0.30 13.13 -3.14
CA ARG A 217 -0.68 14.16 -2.79
C ARG A 217 -2.04 13.91 -3.44
N ARG A 218 -2.06 13.62 -4.75
CA ARG A 218 -3.29 13.39 -5.50
C ARG A 218 -4.05 12.14 -5.03
N MET A 219 -3.31 11.11 -4.60
CA MET A 219 -3.92 9.89 -4.07
C MET A 219 -4.42 10.09 -2.65
N LEU A 220 -3.64 10.76 -1.80
CA LEU A 220 -3.96 10.92 -0.38
C LEU A 220 -5.19 11.81 -0.16
N ALA A 221 -5.30 12.94 -0.87
CA ALA A 221 -6.34 13.92 -0.65
C ALA A 221 -7.77 13.33 -0.67
N PRO A 222 -8.21 12.56 -1.69
CA PRO A 222 -9.53 11.95 -1.68
C PRO A 222 -9.72 10.91 -0.58
N LEU A 223 -8.66 10.17 -0.19
CA LEU A 223 -8.74 9.13 0.85
C LEU A 223 -9.08 9.69 2.22
N ILE A 224 -8.69 10.95 2.48
CA ILE A 224 -8.93 11.65 3.74
C ILE A 224 -10.01 12.73 3.63
N GLY A 225 -10.67 12.83 2.48
CA GLY A 225 -11.76 13.80 2.25
C GLY A 225 -11.31 15.25 2.19
N MET A 226 -10.05 15.54 1.82
CA MET A 226 -9.51 16.90 1.70
C MET A 226 -9.36 17.30 0.23
N ASP A 227 -9.44 18.61 -0.04
CA ASP A 227 -9.07 19.15 -1.35
C ASP A 227 -7.57 18.99 -1.60
N ILE A 228 -7.17 18.72 -2.84
CA ILE A 228 -5.74 18.56 -3.21
C ILE A 228 -4.92 19.81 -2.82
N LYS A 229 -5.51 21.02 -2.89
CA LYS A 229 -4.83 22.27 -2.52
C LYS A 229 -4.44 22.34 -1.05
N ASP A 230 -5.20 21.64 -0.18
CA ASP A 230 -5.04 21.64 1.27
C ASP A 230 -4.13 20.51 1.76
N VAL A 231 -3.53 19.74 0.84
CA VAL A 231 -2.53 18.71 1.13
C VAL A 231 -1.19 19.11 0.54
N ARG A 232 -0.14 19.08 1.35
CA ARG A 232 1.25 19.30 0.94
C ARG A 232 2.10 18.07 1.25
N VAL A 233 2.75 17.51 0.23
CA VAL A 233 3.68 16.38 0.40
C VAL A 233 5.11 16.87 0.20
N ILE A 234 5.98 16.55 1.15
CA ILE A 234 7.39 16.91 1.17
C ILE A 234 8.23 15.63 1.11
N LYS A 235 9.11 15.55 0.13
CA LYS A 235 10.17 14.53 0.07
C LYS A 235 11.37 15.03 0.86
N PRO A 236 11.98 14.23 1.78
CA PRO A 236 13.22 14.58 2.48
C PRO A 236 14.42 14.71 1.54
#